data_4798969500419e2aa892855f66673587
#
_entry.id   4798969500419e2aa892855f66673587
#
_cell.length_a   1.000
_cell.length_b   1.000
_cell.length_c   1.000
_cell.angle_alpha   90.00
_cell.angle_beta   90.00
_cell.angle_gamma   90.00
#
_symmetry.space_group_name_H-M   'P 1'
#
loop_
_entity.id
_entity.type
_entity.pdbx_description
1 polymer ?
#
loop_
_entity_poly.entity_id
_entity_poly.type
_entity_poly.pdbx_seq_one_letter_code
_entity_poly.pdbx_strand_id
1 'polypeptide(L)'
;MVRLTGHGVAVDVHPGWEARMWRPDAAPPAVPGAVVRLANFPLPVTKNTYAAEVADDLRPGDVLVSLVELDPALADRGLYAEQGVPRVRADELDPRALQAAGPGRLGVQRFFSLHGRAFSLYVMAREGPGLEHSLRAMNASLRSLTVGTG
;
A
#
# COMPACT_ATOMS: atom_id res chain seq x y z
N MET A 1 -6.20 -12.41 -13.28
CA MET A 1 -5.51 -11.24 -12.69
C MET A 1 -4.88 -10.40 -13.78
N VAL A 2 -4.89 -9.10 -13.60
CA VAL A 2 -4.25 -8.15 -14.52
C VAL A 2 -2.90 -7.75 -13.92
N ARG A 3 -1.84 -7.81 -14.72
CA ARG A 3 -0.52 -7.37 -14.26
C ARG A 3 -0.29 -5.91 -14.58
N LEU A 4 -0.08 -5.11 -13.56
CA LEU A 4 0.23 -3.68 -13.67
C LEU A 4 1.75 -3.51 -13.59
N THR A 5 2.34 -2.85 -14.57
CA THR A 5 3.79 -2.62 -14.63
C THR A 5 4.10 -1.16 -14.88
N GLY A 6 5.15 -0.65 -14.27
CA GLY A 6 5.64 0.70 -14.48
C GLY A 6 6.72 1.06 -13.47
N HIS A 7 7.58 2.00 -13.83
CA HIS A 7 8.61 2.54 -12.94
C HIS A 7 9.49 1.47 -12.27
N GLY A 8 9.72 0.36 -12.97
CA GLY A 8 10.52 -0.76 -12.45
C GLY A 8 9.80 -1.63 -11.43
N VAL A 9 8.49 -1.50 -11.31
CA VAL A 9 7.65 -2.25 -10.37
C VAL A 9 6.57 -2.98 -11.13
N ALA A 10 6.22 -4.19 -10.71
CA ALA A 10 5.10 -4.95 -11.28
C ALA A 10 4.32 -5.64 -10.16
N VAL A 11 2.99 -5.66 -10.30
CA VAL A 11 2.10 -6.29 -9.35
C VAL A 11 0.90 -6.89 -10.08
N ASP A 12 0.44 -8.07 -9.64
CA ASP A 12 -0.79 -8.67 -10.13
C ASP A 12 -1.97 -8.10 -9.35
N VAL A 13 -2.95 -7.55 -10.07
CA VAL A 13 -4.14 -6.96 -9.46
C VAL A 13 -5.23 -8.01 -9.36
N HIS A 14 -5.70 -8.29 -8.15
CA HIS A 14 -6.76 -9.26 -7.91
C HIS A 14 -8.06 -8.83 -8.61
N PRO A 15 -8.85 -9.77 -9.18
CA PRO A 15 -10.15 -9.43 -9.77
C PRO A 15 -11.04 -8.66 -8.80
N GLY A 16 -11.71 -7.62 -9.30
CA GLY A 16 -12.55 -6.74 -8.48
C GLY A 16 -11.81 -5.62 -7.77
N TRP A 17 -10.50 -5.59 -7.88
CA TRP A 17 -9.68 -4.51 -7.32
C TRP A 17 -9.32 -3.51 -8.41
N GLU A 18 -9.17 -2.25 -8.02
CA GLU A 18 -8.62 -1.20 -8.86
C GLU A 18 -7.18 -0.91 -8.44
N ALA A 19 -6.37 -0.48 -9.40
CA ALA A 19 -4.98 -0.19 -9.17
C ALA A 19 -4.54 1.04 -9.95
N ARG A 20 -3.65 1.82 -9.35
CA ARG A 20 -2.94 2.92 -10.02
C ARG A 20 -1.48 2.89 -9.64
N MET A 21 -0.65 3.32 -10.57
CA MET A 21 0.78 3.42 -10.36
C MET A 21 1.27 4.72 -10.99
N TRP A 22 2.04 5.48 -10.24
CA TRP A 22 2.61 6.72 -10.76
C TRP A 22 3.89 7.06 -10.01
N ARG A 23 4.65 7.96 -10.57
CA ARG A 23 5.80 8.53 -9.88
C ARG A 23 5.48 9.99 -9.58
N PRO A 24 5.50 10.40 -8.31
CA PRO A 24 5.24 11.79 -7.96
C PRO A 24 6.22 12.73 -8.65
N ASP A 25 5.69 13.78 -9.26
CA ASP A 25 6.48 14.83 -9.88
C ASP A 25 6.71 15.92 -8.83
N ALA A 26 7.68 15.69 -7.96
CA ALA A 26 7.93 16.58 -6.84
C ALA A 26 9.43 16.77 -6.60
N ALA A 27 9.80 17.98 -6.21
CA ALA A 27 11.17 18.29 -5.84
C ALA A 27 11.53 17.66 -4.48
N PRO A 28 12.83 17.36 -4.22
CA PRO A 28 13.25 16.92 -2.90
C PRO A 28 12.75 17.87 -1.79
N PRO A 29 12.38 17.33 -0.59
CA PRO A 29 12.59 15.96 -0.10
C PRO A 29 11.46 14.97 -0.42
N ALA A 30 10.73 15.15 -1.50
CA ALA A 30 9.63 14.28 -1.86
C ALA A 30 10.05 12.84 -2.18
N VAL A 31 9.06 11.95 -2.27
CA VAL A 31 9.26 10.53 -2.57
C VAL A 31 9.97 10.36 -3.91
N PRO A 32 11.15 9.72 -3.97
CA PRO A 32 11.93 9.60 -5.21
C PRO A 32 11.46 8.49 -6.14
N GLY A 33 10.56 7.62 -5.71
CA GLY A 33 10.16 6.42 -6.43
C GLY A 33 8.69 6.33 -6.73
N ALA A 34 8.25 5.13 -7.13
CA ALA A 34 6.87 4.87 -7.53
C ALA A 34 5.92 4.81 -6.35
N VAL A 35 4.67 5.21 -6.60
CA VAL A 35 3.54 4.96 -5.71
C VAL A 35 2.62 3.96 -6.40
N VAL A 36 2.25 2.90 -5.70
CA VAL A 36 1.27 1.91 -6.16
C VAL A 36 0.08 1.96 -5.22
N ARG A 37 -1.11 2.13 -5.76
CA ARG A 37 -2.34 2.17 -4.96
C ARG A 37 -3.29 1.08 -5.42
N LEU A 38 -3.79 0.30 -4.45
CA LEU A 38 -4.74 -0.79 -4.69
C LEU A 38 -5.95 -0.58 -3.81
N ALA A 39 -7.14 -0.86 -4.34
CA ALA A 39 -8.38 -0.79 -3.55
C ALA A 39 -9.39 -1.81 -4.03
N ASN A 40 -10.22 -2.31 -3.11
CA ASN A 40 -11.35 -3.18 -3.44
C ASN A 40 -12.64 -2.40 -3.71
N PHE A 41 -12.49 -1.11 -4.03
CA PHE A 41 -13.59 -0.20 -4.37
C PHE A 41 -13.06 0.81 -5.41
N PRO A 42 -13.94 1.60 -6.06
CA PRO A 42 -13.49 2.59 -7.04
C PRO A 42 -12.54 3.61 -6.43
N LEU A 43 -11.33 3.70 -7.00
CA LEU A 43 -10.29 4.59 -6.48
C LEU A 43 -10.63 6.05 -6.76
N PRO A 44 -10.74 6.90 -5.72
CA PRO A 44 -10.87 8.33 -5.93
C PRO A 44 -9.57 8.93 -6.45
N VAL A 45 -9.68 10.04 -7.15
CA VAL A 45 -8.50 10.82 -7.54
C VAL A 45 -8.05 11.62 -6.33
N THR A 46 -6.83 11.41 -5.87
CA THR A 46 -6.24 12.15 -4.76
C THR A 46 -4.77 12.39 -5.04
N LYS A 47 -4.29 13.56 -4.63
CA LYS A 47 -2.88 13.95 -4.73
C LYS A 47 -2.06 13.52 -3.52
N ASN A 48 -2.73 13.10 -2.44
CA ASN A 48 -2.06 12.67 -1.22
C ASN A 48 -1.43 11.29 -1.43
N THR A 49 -0.15 11.15 -1.15
CA THR A 49 0.61 9.91 -1.33
C THR A 49 -0.01 8.73 -0.58
N TYR A 50 -0.51 8.96 0.62
CA TYR A 50 -1.10 7.91 1.45
C TYR A 50 -2.63 7.93 1.43
N ALA A 51 -3.24 8.88 0.72
CA ALA A 51 -4.69 9.01 0.58
C ALA A 51 -5.44 9.11 1.92
N ALA A 52 -4.85 9.77 2.91
CA ALA A 52 -5.42 9.86 4.26
C ALA A 52 -6.83 10.46 4.26
N GLU A 53 -7.12 11.36 3.34
CA GLU A 53 -8.45 12.00 3.20
C GLU A 53 -9.55 11.02 2.78
N VAL A 54 -9.19 9.85 2.26
CA VAL A 54 -10.16 8.83 1.85
C VAL A 54 -10.69 8.04 3.04
N ALA A 55 -10.00 8.10 4.18
CA ALA A 55 -10.37 7.31 5.36
C ALA A 55 -11.82 7.50 5.79
N ASP A 56 -12.33 8.74 5.68
CA ASP A 56 -13.72 9.04 6.06
C ASP A 56 -14.76 8.48 5.10
N ASP A 57 -14.37 8.19 3.87
CA ASP A 57 -15.26 7.69 2.82
C ASP A 57 -15.27 6.16 2.72
N LEU A 58 -14.45 5.47 3.51
CA LEU A 58 -14.41 4.01 3.51
C LEU A 58 -15.74 3.43 4.00
N ARG A 59 -16.23 2.44 3.27
CA ARG A 59 -17.39 1.64 3.67
C ARG A 59 -16.94 0.40 4.44
N PRO A 60 -17.83 -0.24 5.23
CA PRO A 60 -17.49 -1.48 5.91
C PRO A 60 -16.91 -2.52 4.94
N GLY A 61 -15.74 -3.07 5.26
CA GLY A 61 -15.04 -4.03 4.42
C GLY A 61 -14.13 -3.44 3.36
N ASP A 62 -14.12 -2.12 3.17
CA ASP A 62 -13.23 -1.46 2.21
C ASP A 62 -11.76 -1.50 2.68
N VAL A 63 -10.87 -1.71 1.72
CA VAL A 63 -9.43 -1.74 1.94
C VAL A 63 -8.74 -0.88 0.88
N LEU A 64 -7.88 0.03 1.33
CA LEU A 64 -7.05 0.86 0.47
C LEU A 64 -5.59 0.65 0.85
N VAL A 65 -4.77 0.34 -0.14
CA VAL A 65 -3.34 0.11 0.04
C VAL A 65 -2.56 1.19 -0.69
N SER A 66 -1.58 1.77 -0.01
CA SER A 66 -0.58 2.65 -0.64
C SER A 66 0.80 2.06 -0.41
N LEU A 67 1.46 1.69 -1.48
CA LEU A 67 2.84 1.23 -1.47
C LEU A 67 3.71 2.35 -2.05
N VAL A 68 4.65 2.83 -1.27
CA VAL A 68 5.46 3.99 -1.64
C VAL A 68 6.93 3.60 -1.62
N GLU A 69 7.60 3.77 -2.75
CA GLU A 69 9.03 3.59 -2.82
C GLU A 69 9.75 4.84 -2.32
N LEU A 70 10.70 4.65 -1.41
CA LEU A 70 11.47 5.72 -0.80
C LEU A 70 12.92 5.69 -1.32
N ASP A 71 13.75 6.61 -0.81
CA ASP A 71 15.15 6.73 -1.20
C ASP A 71 15.87 5.38 -1.05
N PRO A 72 16.51 4.85 -2.10
CA PRO A 72 17.25 3.59 -2.02
C PRO A 72 18.37 3.60 -0.98
N ALA A 73 18.87 4.76 -0.57
CA ALA A 73 19.85 4.86 0.50
C ALA A 73 19.31 4.35 1.84
N LEU A 74 17.98 4.26 2.01
CA LEU A 74 17.34 3.74 3.21
C LEU A 74 17.25 2.22 3.21
N ALA A 75 17.45 1.56 2.07
CA ALA A 75 17.22 0.13 1.92
C ALA A 75 18.13 -0.69 2.84
N ASP A 76 17.59 -1.83 3.30
CA ASP A 76 18.28 -2.90 4.02
C ASP A 76 18.74 -2.53 5.44
N ARG A 77 18.35 -1.36 5.95
CA ARG A 77 18.78 -0.92 7.29
C ARG A 77 17.66 -0.20 8.04
N GLY A 78 17.78 -0.14 9.36
CA GLY A 78 16.84 0.56 10.24
C GLY A 78 15.43 0.02 10.08
N LEU A 79 14.49 0.91 9.84
CA LEU A 79 13.08 0.54 9.60
C LEU A 79 12.91 -0.37 8.38
N TYR A 80 13.84 -0.34 7.43
CA TYR A 80 13.77 -1.07 6.16
C TYR A 80 14.59 -2.35 6.16
N ALA A 81 14.97 -2.84 7.34
CA ALA A 81 15.78 -4.05 7.46
C ALA A 81 15.01 -5.32 7.07
N GLU A 82 13.69 -5.34 7.24
CA GLU A 82 12.86 -6.48 6.86
C GLU A 82 12.94 -6.70 5.35
N GLN A 83 13.26 -7.93 4.94
CA GLN A 83 13.41 -8.29 3.53
C GLN A 83 12.15 -8.95 2.99
N GLY A 84 11.73 -8.49 1.81
CA GLY A 84 10.54 -9.02 1.15
C GLY A 84 9.25 -8.34 1.59
N VAL A 85 8.19 -8.57 0.81
CA VAL A 85 6.89 -7.95 1.06
C VAL A 85 6.25 -8.58 2.30
N PRO A 86 5.90 -7.79 3.33
CA PRO A 86 5.27 -8.33 4.52
C PRO A 86 3.85 -8.80 4.24
N ARG A 87 3.44 -9.85 4.95
CA ARG A 87 2.05 -10.27 4.98
C ARG A 87 1.34 -9.47 6.06
N VAL A 88 0.21 -8.87 5.73
CA VAL A 88 -0.60 -8.11 6.67
C VAL A 88 -1.74 -9.00 7.18
N ARG A 89 -1.85 -9.13 8.50
CA ARG A 89 -2.92 -9.88 9.15
C ARG A 89 -3.97 -8.92 9.70
N ALA A 90 -5.21 -9.42 9.82
CA ALA A 90 -6.31 -8.61 10.35
C ALA A 90 -6.04 -8.09 11.77
N ASP A 91 -5.35 -8.87 12.60
CA ASP A 91 -5.03 -8.50 13.97
C ASP A 91 -3.94 -7.42 14.10
N GLU A 92 -3.24 -7.10 12.99
CA GLU A 92 -2.28 -6.00 12.97
C GLU A 92 -2.94 -4.64 12.74
N LEU A 93 -4.17 -4.63 12.25
CA LEU A 93 -4.88 -3.38 11.96
C LEU A 93 -5.27 -2.68 13.26
N ASP A 94 -4.89 -1.40 13.38
CA ASP A 94 -5.06 -0.60 14.59
C ASP A 94 -5.64 0.77 14.21
N PRO A 95 -6.71 1.24 14.89
CA PRO A 95 -7.24 2.57 14.64
C PRO A 95 -6.25 3.69 14.92
N ARG A 96 -5.27 3.44 15.79
CA ARG A 96 -4.24 4.43 16.14
C ARG A 96 -3.18 4.62 15.06
N ALA A 97 -3.11 3.73 14.08
CA ALA A 97 -2.19 3.86 12.95
C ALA A 97 -2.68 4.87 11.90
N LEU A 98 -3.92 5.32 11.98
CA LEU A 98 -4.50 6.28 11.04
C LEU A 98 -4.21 7.72 11.48
N GLN A 99 -3.96 8.59 10.52
CA GLN A 99 -3.81 10.02 10.77
C GLN A 99 -5.15 10.67 11.16
N ALA A 100 -6.26 10.09 10.69
CA ALA A 100 -7.61 10.51 11.05
C ALA A 100 -8.37 9.30 11.57
N ALA A 101 -8.52 9.21 12.89
CA ALA A 101 -9.22 8.11 13.52
C ALA A 101 -10.74 8.36 13.51
N GLY A 102 -11.51 7.31 13.25
CA GLY A 102 -12.97 7.32 13.34
C GLY A 102 -13.47 5.91 13.67
N PRO A 103 -14.75 5.77 14.07
CA PRO A 103 -15.28 4.46 14.41
C PRO A 103 -15.14 3.44 13.30
N GLY A 104 -14.62 2.25 13.64
CA GLY A 104 -14.44 1.15 12.69
C GLY A 104 -13.32 1.32 11.68
N ARG A 105 -12.59 2.42 11.71
CA ARG A 105 -11.46 2.66 10.79
C ARG A 105 -10.18 2.15 11.39
N LEU A 106 -9.42 1.39 10.58
CA LEU A 106 -8.25 0.67 11.00
C LEU A 106 -7.11 0.92 10.02
N GLY A 107 -5.89 0.79 10.48
CA GLY A 107 -4.74 0.91 9.59
C GLY A 107 -3.52 0.19 10.12
N VAL A 108 -2.53 0.04 9.25
CA VAL A 108 -1.21 -0.47 9.60
C VAL A 108 -0.20 0.13 8.64
N GLN A 109 0.99 0.41 9.14
CA GLN A 109 2.13 0.81 8.32
C GLN A 109 3.28 -0.15 8.56
N ARG A 110 3.85 -0.64 7.46
CA ARG A 110 5.00 -1.55 7.48
C ARG A 110 6.10 -0.99 6.57
N PHE A 111 7.32 -1.28 6.92
CA PHE A 111 8.49 -0.88 6.13
C PHE A 111 9.27 -2.12 5.76
N PHE A 112 9.77 -2.17 4.54
CA PHE A 112 10.54 -3.33 4.07
C PHE A 112 11.46 -2.93 2.92
N SER A 113 12.40 -3.84 2.61
CA SER A 113 13.24 -3.72 1.43
C SER A 113 13.02 -4.90 0.49
N LEU A 114 13.14 -4.65 -0.79
CA LEU A 114 13.03 -5.67 -1.83
C LEU A 114 14.07 -5.35 -2.91
N HIS A 115 15.03 -6.25 -3.07
CA HIS A 115 16.12 -6.11 -4.06
C HIS A 115 16.83 -4.74 -4.00
N GLY A 116 17.18 -4.30 -2.78
CA GLY A 116 17.91 -3.05 -2.58
C GLY A 116 17.08 -1.79 -2.71
N ARG A 117 15.76 -1.91 -2.74
CA ARG A 117 14.83 -0.77 -2.79
C ARG A 117 13.99 -0.73 -1.51
N ALA A 118 13.78 0.47 -0.99
CA ALA A 118 13.05 0.68 0.27
C ALA A 118 11.59 1.06 0.01
N PHE A 119 10.67 0.45 0.76
CA PHE A 119 9.24 0.67 0.60
C PHE A 119 8.55 0.92 1.93
N SER A 120 7.55 1.79 1.91
CA SER A 120 6.54 1.94 2.96
C SER A 120 5.23 1.35 2.45
N LEU A 121 4.64 0.48 3.21
CA LEU A 121 3.32 -0.11 2.95
C LEU A 121 2.34 0.46 3.96
N TYR A 122 1.30 1.13 3.47
CA TYR A 122 0.25 1.71 4.31
C TYR A 122 -1.09 1.13 3.90
N VAL A 123 -1.79 0.51 4.86
CA VAL A 123 -3.10 -0.09 4.64
C VAL A 123 -4.12 0.65 5.47
N MET A 124 -5.19 1.11 4.84
CA MET A 124 -6.38 1.63 5.51
C MET A 124 -7.55 0.72 5.23
N ALA A 125 -8.35 0.45 6.24
CA ALA A 125 -9.51 -0.40 6.12
C ALA A 125 -10.63 0.07 7.03
N ARG A 126 -11.86 -0.35 6.73
CA ARG A 126 -12.97 -0.19 7.64
C ARG A 126 -13.51 -1.56 8.02
N GLU A 127 -13.66 -1.78 9.33
CA GLU A 127 -14.21 -3.02 9.85
C GLU A 127 -15.59 -3.30 9.27
N GLY A 128 -15.85 -4.56 8.92
CA GLY A 128 -17.12 -4.96 8.34
C GLY A 128 -17.05 -6.35 7.70
N PRO A 129 -18.20 -6.85 7.21
CA PRO A 129 -18.26 -8.13 6.55
C PRO A 129 -17.32 -8.18 5.35
N GLY A 130 -16.61 -9.30 5.21
CA GLY A 130 -15.72 -9.52 4.07
C GLY A 130 -14.32 -8.93 4.23
N LEU A 131 -14.00 -8.28 5.34
CA LEU A 131 -12.68 -7.67 5.52
C LEU A 131 -11.56 -8.71 5.46
N GLU A 132 -11.68 -9.85 6.12
CA GLU A 132 -10.67 -10.90 6.07
C GLU A 132 -10.47 -11.45 4.65
N HIS A 133 -11.55 -11.63 3.91
CA HIS A 133 -11.49 -12.05 2.51
C HIS A 133 -10.72 -11.00 1.67
N SER A 134 -11.02 -9.73 1.86
CA SER A 134 -10.34 -8.65 1.14
C SER A 134 -8.86 -8.56 1.51
N LEU A 135 -8.51 -8.79 2.77
CA LEU A 135 -7.11 -8.81 3.18
C LEU A 135 -6.35 -10.00 2.56
N ARG A 136 -6.99 -11.15 2.42
CA ARG A 136 -6.37 -12.29 1.70
C ARG A 136 -6.10 -11.96 0.23
N ALA A 137 -7.06 -11.30 -0.43
CA ALA A 137 -6.90 -10.87 -1.82
C ALA A 137 -5.76 -9.83 -1.93
N MET A 138 -5.74 -8.87 -1.02
CA MET A 138 -4.66 -7.88 -0.93
C MET A 138 -3.29 -8.53 -0.79
N ASN A 139 -3.16 -9.47 0.14
CA ASN A 139 -1.90 -10.18 0.36
C ASN A 139 -1.48 -10.99 -0.86
N ALA A 140 -2.42 -11.58 -1.59
CA ALA A 140 -2.12 -12.29 -2.83
C ALA A 140 -1.54 -11.34 -3.88
N SER A 141 -2.11 -10.16 -4.04
CA SER A 141 -1.58 -9.13 -4.93
C SER A 141 -0.19 -8.66 -4.49
N LEU A 142 -0.02 -8.37 -3.20
CA LEU A 142 1.26 -7.90 -2.67
C LEU A 142 2.38 -8.94 -2.83
N ARG A 143 2.07 -10.23 -2.67
CA ARG A 143 3.07 -11.29 -2.89
C ARG A 143 3.57 -11.35 -4.32
N SER A 144 2.78 -10.89 -5.27
CA SER A 144 3.16 -10.85 -6.69
C SER A 144 4.10 -9.70 -7.02
N LEU A 145 4.34 -8.79 -6.07
CA LEU A 145 5.18 -7.62 -6.29
C LEU A 145 6.59 -8.02 -6.69
N THR A 146 7.03 -7.52 -7.84
CA THR A 146 8.40 -7.65 -8.28
C THR A 146 8.96 -6.29 -8.62
N VAL A 147 10.28 -6.14 -8.40
CA VAL A 147 10.98 -4.90 -8.73
C VAL A 147 12.15 -5.23 -9.63
N GLY A 148 12.37 -4.40 -10.62
CA GLY A 148 13.51 -4.52 -11.48
C GLY A 148 14.81 -4.18 -10.74
N THR A 149 15.91 -4.84 -11.13
CA THR A 149 17.26 -4.44 -10.71
C THR A 149 17.58 -3.18 -11.47
N GLY A 150 17.53 -2.10 -10.78
CA GLY A 150 17.61 -0.79 -11.30
C GLY A 150 18.69 -0.26 -12.05
#